data_0eac98b52c5e0ae1fe7c676aef9b7975
#
_entry.id   0eac98b52c5e0ae1fe7c676aef9b7975
#
_cell.length_a   1.000
_cell.length_b   1.000
_cell.length_c   1.000
_cell.angle_alpha   90.00
_cell.angle_beta   90.00
_cell.angle_gamma   90.00
#
_symmetry.space_group_name_H-M   'P 1'
#
loop_
_entity.id
_entity.type
_entity.pdbx_description
1 polymer ?
#
loop_
_entity_poly.entity_id
_entity_poly.type
_entity_poly.pdbx_seq_one_letter_code
_entity_poly.pdbx_strand_id
1 'polypeptide(L)'
;MRTRLLVPVAAACLLFFPPGDLCGQTTAAARPSQNGVGDSLDNPPPLAKLSPAFKRKAIEAAMRKVGDWELDRSRPYFSQDWTFAALYTGFMAAGKTLPEPRYDAAMMEVGDKFDWKLGPRLAHADDQAIGQTYLELYQEHHDPKMIAPTREQFDALMKTPDDPEKPVWWWCDALFMAPPVWARLYQATGSKSYLDYMDHEWWITSNVLYDPQEHLYFRDATYLHKTEANGKKLFWSRGNGWVMGGLARVLEAMPEDYPTRQKYIEQYRQMAERVAGLQGTDGLWRSGLLDPGAYALPEVSGSAFFVYSLAWGIDHGLLDRSKYLPVVQKGWAGLLSHVYEDGRLGCIQPIGGAPGVFKPASSYVYGVGAFLLAGSEIDRLAQGKTAVRHAKTH
;
A
#
# COMPACT_ATOMS: atom_id res chain seq x y z
N MET A 1 -21.31 55.50 -59.06
CA MET A 1 -21.83 54.72 -57.92
C MET A 1 -20.69 54.54 -56.95
N ARG A 2 -20.69 55.27 -55.84
CA ARG A 2 -19.65 55.24 -54.79
C ARG A 2 -20.21 54.52 -53.58
N THR A 3 -19.68 53.35 -53.30
CA THR A 3 -20.02 52.53 -52.10
C THR A 3 -19.09 52.95 -50.97
N ARG A 4 -19.66 53.49 -49.89
CA ARG A 4 -18.95 53.85 -48.65
C ARG A 4 -18.83 52.57 -47.73
N LEU A 5 -17.61 52.24 -47.36
CA LEU A 5 -17.35 51.36 -46.26
C LEU A 5 -17.54 52.08 -44.93
N LEU A 6 -18.34 51.45 -44.03
CA LEU A 6 -18.48 51.85 -42.64
C LEU A 6 -17.57 50.95 -41.81
N VAL A 7 -16.68 51.60 -41.05
CA VAL A 7 -15.81 50.94 -40.03
C VAL A 7 -16.53 51.10 -38.68
N PRO A 8 -16.72 50.06 -37.87
CA PRO A 8 -17.21 50.22 -36.52
C PRO A 8 -16.07 50.55 -35.55
N VAL A 9 -16.23 51.59 -34.79
CA VAL A 9 -15.40 52.02 -33.67
C VAL A 9 -15.69 51.11 -32.47
N ALA A 10 -14.66 50.36 -31.99
CA ALA A 10 -14.73 49.59 -30.76
C ALA A 10 -14.51 50.56 -29.57
N ALA A 11 -15.51 50.71 -28.73
CA ALA A 11 -15.40 51.40 -27.45
C ALA A 11 -14.72 50.47 -26.41
N ALA A 12 -13.55 50.86 -25.95
CA ALA A 12 -12.88 50.22 -24.83
C ALA A 12 -13.48 50.68 -23.49
N CYS A 13 -14.23 49.84 -22.83
CA CYS A 13 -14.64 50.05 -21.43
C CYS A 13 -13.49 49.70 -20.50
N LEU A 14 -12.85 50.71 -19.93
CA LEU A 14 -11.93 50.57 -18.80
C LEU A 14 -12.75 50.29 -17.54
N LEU A 15 -12.74 49.05 -17.09
CA LEU A 15 -13.26 48.68 -15.78
C LEU A 15 -12.19 48.98 -14.72
N PHE A 16 -12.42 49.97 -13.89
CA PHE A 16 -11.70 50.21 -12.65
C PHE A 16 -12.11 49.14 -11.64
N PHE A 17 -11.17 48.31 -11.24
CA PHE A 17 -11.28 47.46 -10.05
C PHE A 17 -10.77 48.24 -8.83
N PRO A 18 -11.54 48.30 -7.73
CA PRO A 18 -11.04 48.83 -6.48
C PRO A 18 -10.03 47.81 -5.87
N PRO A 19 -9.06 48.26 -5.05
CA PRO A 19 -8.16 47.37 -4.34
C PRO A 19 -8.97 46.59 -3.30
N GLY A 20 -9.22 45.30 -3.61
CA GLY A 20 -9.88 44.38 -2.69
C GLY A 20 -8.95 43.99 -1.58
N ASP A 21 -9.44 44.10 -0.38
CA ASP A 21 -8.84 43.72 0.89
C ASP A 21 -8.21 42.30 0.86
N LEU A 22 -6.97 42.22 1.30
CA LEU A 22 -6.33 41.00 1.74
C LEU A 22 -7.03 40.51 3.03
N CYS A 23 -8.22 39.95 2.86
CA CYS A 23 -8.94 39.31 3.92
C CYS A 23 -8.44 37.85 4.02
N GLY A 24 -7.93 37.50 5.20
CA GLY A 24 -7.25 36.27 5.53
C GLY A 24 -7.92 35.02 4.95
N GLN A 25 -7.10 34.19 4.34
CA GLN A 25 -7.45 32.79 4.11
C GLN A 25 -7.58 32.11 5.48
N THR A 26 -8.80 32.09 5.99
CA THR A 26 -9.18 31.16 7.04
C THR A 26 -8.95 29.77 6.48
N THR A 27 -7.93 29.09 6.97
CA THR A 27 -7.72 27.67 6.73
C THR A 27 -8.99 26.93 7.13
N ALA A 28 -9.76 26.50 6.14
CA ALA A 28 -10.91 25.65 6.38
C ALA A 28 -10.42 24.43 7.14
N ALA A 29 -10.91 24.24 8.37
CA ALA A 29 -10.67 23.02 9.14
C ALA A 29 -11.02 21.83 8.23
N ALA A 30 -10.07 20.94 8.01
CA ALA A 30 -10.28 19.76 7.18
C ALA A 30 -11.46 18.98 7.77
N ARG A 31 -12.58 18.93 7.06
CA ARG A 31 -13.74 18.12 7.46
C ARG A 31 -13.28 16.66 7.46
N PRO A 32 -13.65 15.85 8.46
CA PRO A 32 -13.43 14.41 8.42
C PRO A 32 -13.93 13.87 7.07
N SER A 33 -13.18 12.98 6.44
CA SER A 33 -13.63 12.42 5.17
C SER A 33 -14.95 11.67 5.42
N GLN A 34 -16.00 12.05 4.70
CA GLN A 34 -17.35 11.48 4.87
C GLN A 34 -17.42 9.98 4.58
N ASN A 35 -16.36 9.40 4.01
CA ASN A 35 -16.25 8.00 3.62
C ASN A 35 -15.36 7.14 4.55
N GLY A 36 -14.91 7.66 5.69
CA GLY A 36 -14.11 6.91 6.67
C GLY A 36 -12.69 6.51 6.25
N VAL A 37 -12.21 6.91 5.05
CA VAL A 37 -10.88 6.52 4.55
C VAL A 37 -9.75 7.13 5.38
N GLY A 38 -9.95 8.33 5.90
CA GLY A 38 -8.95 9.01 6.72
C GLY A 38 -9.30 10.46 6.98
N ASP A 39 -8.47 11.09 7.79
CA ASP A 39 -8.58 12.49 8.13
C ASP A 39 -7.23 13.10 8.54
N SER A 40 -7.24 14.39 8.88
CA SER A 40 -6.08 15.09 9.41
C SER A 40 -6.52 16.07 10.47
N LEU A 41 -6.07 15.86 11.71
CA LEU A 41 -6.42 16.71 12.84
C LEU A 41 -5.44 17.89 12.98
N ASP A 42 -5.96 19.06 13.35
CA ASP A 42 -5.13 20.21 13.71
C ASP A 42 -4.63 20.13 15.16
N ASN A 43 -5.45 19.55 16.05
CA ASN A 43 -5.15 19.41 17.46
C ASN A 43 -5.30 17.94 17.88
N PRO A 44 -4.34 17.07 17.52
CA PRO A 44 -4.38 15.66 17.93
C PRO A 44 -4.07 15.52 19.42
N PRO A 45 -4.44 14.38 20.04
CA PRO A 45 -3.97 14.04 21.38
C PRO A 45 -2.44 13.90 21.42
N PRO A 46 -1.81 13.80 22.60
CA PRO A 46 -0.38 13.54 22.72
C PRO A 46 0.04 12.23 22.03
N LEU A 47 1.33 12.12 21.70
CA LEU A 47 1.92 10.88 21.22
C LEU A 47 1.98 9.82 22.33
N ALA A 48 1.66 8.59 22.00
CA ALA A 48 1.71 7.46 22.91
C ALA A 48 3.16 7.08 23.25
N LYS A 49 3.39 6.64 24.49
CA LYS A 49 4.67 6.09 24.94
C LYS A 49 4.69 4.57 24.74
N LEU A 50 4.95 4.12 23.51
CA LEU A 50 5.01 2.70 23.18
C LEU A 50 6.46 2.19 23.23
N SER A 51 6.63 0.94 23.65
CA SER A 51 7.94 0.30 23.71
C SER A 51 8.33 -0.24 22.32
N PRO A 52 9.49 0.13 21.77
CA PRO A 52 9.98 -0.42 20.51
C PRO A 52 10.66 -1.78 20.67
N ALA A 53 10.64 -2.37 21.86
CA ALA A 53 11.28 -3.65 22.12
C ALA A 53 10.68 -4.76 21.25
N PHE A 54 11.55 -5.57 20.65
CA PHE A 54 11.19 -6.78 19.92
C PHE A 54 10.79 -7.90 20.91
N LYS A 55 9.71 -7.64 21.63
CA LYS A 55 9.09 -8.56 22.58
C LYS A 55 7.62 -8.68 22.25
N ARG A 56 7.11 -9.89 22.15
CA ARG A 56 5.75 -10.21 21.77
C ARG A 56 4.71 -9.27 22.42
N LYS A 57 4.72 -9.17 23.75
CA LYS A 57 3.76 -8.32 24.48
C LYS A 57 3.80 -6.85 24.08
N ALA A 58 4.98 -6.30 23.77
CA ALA A 58 5.13 -4.90 23.36
C ALA A 58 4.59 -4.70 21.92
N ILE A 59 4.88 -5.63 21.02
CA ILE A 59 4.42 -5.61 19.63
C ILE A 59 2.90 -5.75 19.58
N GLU A 60 2.34 -6.76 20.25
CA GLU A 60 0.89 -6.97 20.34
C GLU A 60 0.16 -5.75 20.94
N ALA A 61 0.73 -5.13 21.97
CA ALA A 61 0.13 -3.93 22.58
C ALA A 61 0.08 -2.76 21.59
N ALA A 62 1.12 -2.56 20.77
CA ALA A 62 1.14 -1.54 19.75
C ALA A 62 0.14 -1.85 18.61
N MET A 63 0.12 -3.10 18.13
CA MET A 63 -0.82 -3.54 17.10
C MET A 63 -2.27 -3.39 17.56
N ARG A 64 -2.57 -3.81 18.78
CA ARG A 64 -3.91 -3.71 19.38
C ARG A 64 -4.34 -2.25 19.50
N LYS A 65 -3.46 -1.38 20.01
CA LYS A 65 -3.77 0.04 20.16
C LYS A 65 -4.16 0.70 18.83
N VAL A 66 -3.40 0.46 17.78
CA VAL A 66 -3.64 1.05 16.46
C VAL A 66 -4.79 0.34 15.74
N GLY A 67 -4.80 -0.99 15.77
CA GLY A 67 -5.80 -1.79 15.07
C GLY A 67 -7.21 -1.62 15.65
N ASP A 68 -7.35 -1.59 16.99
CA ASP A 68 -8.66 -1.41 17.64
C ASP A 68 -9.24 -0.02 17.37
N TRP A 69 -8.40 1.02 17.48
CA TRP A 69 -8.83 2.37 17.13
C TRP A 69 -9.30 2.47 15.68
N GLU A 70 -8.55 1.87 14.74
CA GLU A 70 -8.90 1.91 13.33
C GLU A 70 -10.15 1.07 13.01
N LEU A 71 -10.28 -0.11 13.62
CA LEU A 71 -11.46 -0.95 13.43
C LEU A 71 -12.73 -0.26 13.90
N ASP A 72 -12.70 0.34 15.10
CA ASP A 72 -13.87 1.04 15.66
C ASP A 72 -14.25 2.27 14.82
N ARG A 73 -13.25 3.00 14.31
CA ARG A 73 -13.45 4.19 13.48
C ARG A 73 -13.97 3.86 12.08
N SER A 74 -13.41 2.83 11.44
CA SER A 74 -13.59 2.57 10.01
C SER A 74 -14.73 1.60 9.69
N ARG A 75 -15.11 0.71 10.62
CA ARG A 75 -16.13 -0.34 10.42
C ARG A 75 -17.46 0.16 9.84
N PRO A 76 -18.03 1.33 10.26
CA PRO A 76 -19.27 1.84 9.65
C PRO A 76 -19.15 2.17 8.16
N TYR A 77 -17.93 2.36 7.65
CA TYR A 77 -17.63 2.82 6.30
C TYR A 77 -17.02 1.72 5.41
N PHE A 78 -16.90 0.50 5.89
CA PHE A 78 -16.32 -0.60 5.12
C PHE A 78 -16.88 -0.72 3.72
N SER A 79 -15.99 -0.74 2.72
CA SER A 79 -16.29 -0.75 1.29
C SER A 79 -15.33 -1.69 0.53
N GLN A 80 -15.58 -1.87 -0.77
CA GLN A 80 -14.69 -2.63 -1.66
C GLN A 80 -13.55 -1.77 -2.23
N ASP A 81 -13.46 -0.48 -1.84
CA ASP A 81 -12.41 0.41 -2.30
C ASP A 81 -11.02 -0.08 -1.89
N TRP A 82 -10.02 0.13 -2.75
CA TRP A 82 -8.65 -0.32 -2.55
C TRP A 82 -8.04 0.16 -1.21
N THR A 83 -8.45 1.34 -0.73
CA THR A 83 -7.97 1.90 0.54
C THR A 83 -8.35 1.01 1.72
N PHE A 84 -9.58 0.52 1.71
CA PHE A 84 -10.07 -0.44 2.71
C PHE A 84 -9.53 -1.85 2.44
N ALA A 85 -9.41 -2.27 1.18
CA ALA A 85 -8.79 -3.56 0.87
C ALA A 85 -7.37 -3.67 1.45
N ALA A 86 -6.59 -2.60 1.38
CA ALA A 86 -5.27 -2.54 2.02
C ALA A 86 -5.36 -2.61 3.56
N LEU A 87 -6.34 -1.94 4.19
CA LEU A 87 -6.58 -2.08 5.63
C LEU A 87 -6.93 -3.52 6.01
N TYR A 88 -7.80 -4.15 5.23
CA TYR A 88 -8.27 -5.51 5.50
C TYR A 88 -7.13 -6.53 5.50
N THR A 89 -6.11 -6.38 4.63
CA THR A 89 -4.91 -7.23 4.71
C THR A 89 -4.19 -7.08 6.05
N GLY A 90 -4.17 -5.88 6.61
CA GLY A 90 -3.64 -5.61 7.94
C GLY A 90 -4.49 -6.23 9.05
N PHE A 91 -5.82 -6.20 8.93
CA PHE A 91 -6.71 -6.86 9.89
C PHE A 91 -6.59 -8.38 9.84
N MET A 92 -6.43 -8.98 8.65
CA MET A 92 -6.11 -10.41 8.52
C MET A 92 -4.80 -10.76 9.23
N ALA A 93 -3.76 -9.94 9.08
CA ALA A 93 -2.49 -10.13 9.78
C ALA A 93 -2.64 -9.95 11.31
N ALA A 94 -3.43 -8.99 11.75
CA ALA A 94 -3.74 -8.78 13.16
C ALA A 94 -4.52 -9.96 13.76
N GLY A 95 -5.52 -10.51 13.06
CA GLY A 95 -6.27 -11.69 13.49
C GLY A 95 -5.40 -12.91 13.69
N LYS A 96 -4.39 -13.11 12.82
CA LYS A 96 -3.41 -14.20 12.94
C LYS A 96 -2.40 -14.01 14.09
N THR A 97 -2.17 -12.77 14.52
CA THR A 97 -1.15 -12.41 15.51
C THR A 97 -1.74 -12.24 16.91
N LEU A 98 -2.88 -11.59 16.99
CA LEU A 98 -3.57 -11.27 18.24
C LEU A 98 -4.61 -12.34 18.58
N PRO A 99 -4.81 -12.67 19.88
CA PRO A 99 -5.72 -13.74 20.26
C PRO A 99 -7.22 -13.37 20.16
N GLU A 100 -7.54 -12.11 19.89
CA GLU A 100 -8.89 -11.62 19.83
C GLU A 100 -9.56 -11.92 18.46
N PRO A 101 -10.78 -12.51 18.44
CA PRO A 101 -11.44 -12.87 17.18
C PRO A 101 -12.08 -11.70 16.42
N ARG A 102 -11.98 -10.48 16.96
CA ARG A 102 -12.69 -9.29 16.44
C ARG A 102 -12.29 -8.91 15.01
N TYR A 103 -11.04 -9.13 14.63
CA TYR A 103 -10.55 -8.82 13.27
C TYR A 103 -11.09 -9.82 12.26
N ASP A 104 -11.01 -11.11 12.55
CA ASP A 104 -11.54 -12.17 11.68
C ASP A 104 -13.05 -12.03 11.52
N ALA A 105 -13.77 -11.79 12.62
CA ALA A 105 -15.20 -11.54 12.58
C ALA A 105 -15.57 -10.33 11.69
N ALA A 106 -14.80 -9.23 11.78
CA ALA A 106 -15.01 -8.06 10.95
C ALA A 106 -14.73 -8.35 9.46
N MET A 107 -13.73 -9.17 9.15
CA MET A 107 -13.43 -9.54 7.76
C MET A 107 -14.46 -10.52 7.18
N MET A 108 -15.00 -11.42 7.99
CA MET A 108 -16.17 -12.24 7.58
C MET A 108 -17.39 -11.36 7.26
N GLU A 109 -17.69 -10.34 8.09
CA GLU A 109 -18.75 -9.37 7.79
C GLU A 109 -18.54 -8.64 6.46
N VAL A 110 -17.29 -8.28 6.13
CA VAL A 110 -16.95 -7.67 4.83
C VAL A 110 -17.27 -8.63 3.68
N GLY A 111 -16.86 -9.90 3.80
CA GLY A 111 -17.16 -10.92 2.80
C GLY A 111 -18.67 -11.08 2.57
N ASP A 112 -19.41 -11.26 3.64
CA ASP A 112 -20.87 -11.42 3.57
C ASP A 112 -21.60 -10.15 3.08
N LYS A 113 -21.14 -8.96 3.49
CA LYS A 113 -21.69 -7.66 3.04
C LYS A 113 -21.63 -7.49 1.52
N PHE A 114 -20.58 -7.97 0.88
CA PHE A 114 -20.34 -7.79 -0.56
C PHE A 114 -20.56 -9.08 -1.37
N ASP A 115 -21.20 -10.10 -0.80
CA ASP A 115 -21.43 -11.40 -1.45
C ASP A 115 -20.12 -12.00 -2.02
N TRP A 116 -18.98 -11.72 -1.38
CA TRP A 116 -17.65 -12.17 -1.81
C TRP A 116 -17.22 -11.70 -3.21
N LYS A 117 -17.91 -10.69 -3.75
CA LYS A 117 -17.63 -10.13 -5.08
C LYS A 117 -16.48 -9.13 -5.01
N LEU A 118 -15.70 -9.07 -6.08
CA LEU A 118 -14.73 -8.02 -6.31
C LEU A 118 -15.42 -6.73 -6.77
N GLY A 119 -14.67 -5.63 -6.90
CA GLY A 119 -15.17 -4.40 -7.48
C GLY A 119 -15.61 -4.57 -8.94
N PRO A 120 -16.37 -3.61 -9.50
CA PRO A 120 -17.09 -3.78 -10.78
C PRO A 120 -16.21 -3.72 -12.03
N ARG A 121 -14.98 -3.16 -11.94
CA ARG A 121 -14.09 -3.01 -13.09
C ARG A 121 -13.21 -4.26 -13.25
N LEU A 122 -13.57 -5.13 -14.19
CA LEU A 122 -13.01 -6.46 -14.38
C LEU A 122 -11.47 -6.51 -14.31
N ALA A 123 -10.79 -5.65 -15.07
CA ALA A 123 -9.31 -5.65 -15.17
C ALA A 123 -8.62 -4.71 -14.19
N HIS A 124 -9.36 -3.85 -13.47
CA HIS A 124 -8.75 -2.81 -12.62
C HIS A 124 -8.22 -3.40 -11.32
N ALA A 125 -6.93 -3.24 -11.09
CA ALA A 125 -6.25 -3.82 -9.92
C ALA A 125 -6.88 -3.40 -8.58
N ASP A 126 -7.27 -2.14 -8.43
CA ASP A 126 -7.90 -1.64 -7.20
C ASP A 126 -9.19 -2.39 -6.86
N ASP A 127 -9.97 -2.77 -7.87
CA ASP A 127 -11.21 -3.51 -7.70
C ASP A 127 -10.97 -4.98 -7.36
N GLN A 128 -9.79 -5.51 -7.70
CA GLN A 128 -9.38 -6.87 -7.36
C GLN A 128 -8.81 -6.96 -5.93
N ALA A 129 -8.34 -5.86 -5.35
CA ALA A 129 -7.56 -5.83 -4.11
C ALA A 129 -8.25 -6.53 -2.92
N ILE A 130 -9.58 -6.38 -2.77
CA ILE A 130 -10.36 -7.01 -1.70
C ILE A 130 -10.32 -8.54 -1.75
N GLY A 131 -10.07 -9.11 -2.92
CA GLY A 131 -9.91 -10.55 -3.12
C GLY A 131 -8.76 -11.15 -2.30
N GLN A 132 -7.75 -10.36 -1.90
CA GLN A 132 -6.71 -10.84 -1.00
C GLN A 132 -7.32 -11.33 0.32
N THR A 133 -8.21 -10.55 0.90
CA THR A 133 -8.91 -10.90 2.15
C THR A 133 -9.83 -12.12 1.97
N TYR A 134 -10.58 -12.18 0.87
CA TYR A 134 -11.46 -13.31 0.61
C TYR A 134 -10.70 -14.64 0.47
N LEU A 135 -9.56 -14.62 -0.21
CA LEU A 135 -8.71 -15.79 -0.38
C LEU A 135 -7.99 -16.19 0.91
N GLU A 136 -7.60 -15.24 1.76
CA GLU A 136 -7.04 -15.55 3.07
C GLU A 136 -8.09 -16.17 4.00
N LEU A 137 -9.34 -15.68 4.00
CA LEU A 137 -10.45 -16.30 4.73
C LEU A 137 -10.78 -17.69 4.17
N TYR A 138 -10.76 -17.86 2.84
CA TYR A 138 -10.94 -19.19 2.25
C TYR A 138 -9.89 -20.20 2.70
N GLN A 139 -8.63 -19.80 2.85
CA GLN A 139 -7.58 -20.68 3.36
C GLN A 139 -7.86 -21.18 4.78
N GLU A 140 -8.61 -20.44 5.58
CA GLU A 140 -8.98 -20.79 6.95
C GLU A 140 -10.29 -21.57 7.03
N HIS A 141 -11.29 -21.17 6.25
CA HIS A 141 -12.65 -21.69 6.34
C HIS A 141 -13.04 -22.73 5.27
N HIS A 142 -12.33 -22.75 4.12
CA HIS A 142 -12.56 -23.64 2.99
C HIS A 142 -13.99 -23.60 2.43
N ASP A 143 -14.74 -22.49 2.58
CA ASP A 143 -16.06 -22.31 2.00
C ASP A 143 -15.96 -21.83 0.54
N PRO A 144 -16.37 -22.62 -0.47
CA PRO A 144 -16.23 -22.28 -1.88
C PRO A 144 -16.89 -20.96 -2.28
N LYS A 145 -17.94 -20.51 -1.56
CA LYS A 145 -18.61 -19.22 -1.84
C LYS A 145 -17.65 -18.04 -1.78
N MET A 146 -16.60 -18.12 -0.94
CA MET A 146 -15.64 -17.04 -0.69
C MET A 146 -14.77 -16.72 -1.91
N ILE A 147 -14.57 -17.68 -2.80
CA ILE A 147 -13.69 -17.52 -3.98
C ILE A 147 -14.41 -17.66 -5.31
N ALA A 148 -15.65 -18.16 -5.33
CA ALA A 148 -16.37 -18.40 -6.57
C ALA A 148 -16.52 -17.15 -7.44
N PRO A 149 -16.92 -15.96 -6.92
CA PRO A 149 -17.00 -14.74 -7.73
C PRO A 149 -15.65 -14.26 -8.26
N THR A 150 -14.59 -14.35 -7.45
CA THR A 150 -13.23 -14.01 -7.87
C THR A 150 -12.77 -14.92 -9.02
N ARG A 151 -13.01 -16.21 -8.90
CA ARG A 151 -12.68 -17.20 -9.94
C ARG A 151 -13.41 -16.91 -11.24
N GLU A 152 -14.73 -16.69 -11.18
CA GLU A 152 -15.54 -16.36 -12.36
C GLU A 152 -15.01 -15.10 -13.07
N GLN A 153 -14.70 -14.05 -12.31
CA GLN A 153 -14.17 -12.80 -12.85
C GLN A 153 -12.81 -12.98 -13.50
N PHE A 154 -11.89 -13.73 -12.88
CA PHE A 154 -10.56 -13.97 -13.42
C PHE A 154 -10.58 -14.90 -14.63
N ASP A 155 -11.42 -15.93 -14.63
CA ASP A 155 -11.65 -16.79 -15.80
C ASP A 155 -12.21 -16.00 -17.00
N ALA A 156 -13.01 -14.97 -16.76
CA ALA A 156 -13.48 -14.05 -17.79
C ALA A 156 -12.36 -13.12 -18.29
N LEU A 157 -11.55 -12.59 -17.38
CA LEU A 157 -10.44 -11.68 -17.73
C LEU A 157 -9.37 -12.38 -18.57
N MET A 158 -9.01 -13.62 -18.26
CA MET A 158 -8.04 -14.40 -19.04
C MET A 158 -8.50 -14.70 -20.50
N LYS A 159 -9.80 -14.54 -20.80
CA LYS A 159 -10.32 -14.67 -22.15
C LYS A 159 -10.30 -13.36 -22.94
N THR A 160 -10.02 -12.25 -22.28
CA THR A 160 -9.91 -10.94 -22.93
C THR A 160 -8.59 -10.90 -23.71
N PRO A 161 -8.59 -10.42 -24.96
CA PRO A 161 -7.35 -10.27 -25.72
C PRO A 161 -6.36 -9.37 -24.99
N ASP A 162 -5.13 -9.84 -24.91
CA ASP A 162 -4.01 -9.10 -24.35
C ASP A 162 -3.49 -8.05 -25.36
N ASP A 163 -3.02 -6.90 -24.85
CA ASP A 163 -2.29 -5.90 -25.60
C ASP A 163 -0.89 -5.76 -24.95
N PRO A 164 0.14 -6.41 -25.47
CA PRO A 164 1.46 -6.44 -24.85
C PRO A 164 2.13 -5.05 -24.76
N GLU A 165 1.60 -4.04 -25.45
CA GLU A 165 2.09 -2.66 -25.37
C GLU A 165 1.37 -1.85 -24.29
N LYS A 166 0.27 -2.36 -23.73
CA LYS A 166 -0.54 -1.68 -22.72
C LYS A 166 -0.71 -2.55 -21.49
N PRO A 167 0.20 -2.44 -20.48
CA PRO A 167 0.09 -3.22 -19.28
C PRO A 167 -1.27 -2.99 -18.61
N VAL A 168 -1.94 -4.08 -18.24
CA VAL A 168 -3.20 -4.03 -17.47
C VAL A 168 -2.95 -3.30 -16.14
N TRP A 169 -1.81 -3.55 -15.54
CA TRP A 169 -1.36 -2.90 -14.31
C TRP A 169 -0.37 -1.78 -14.63
N TRP A 170 -0.87 -0.67 -15.20
CA TRP A 170 -0.08 0.43 -15.75
C TRP A 170 0.54 1.37 -14.69
N TRP A 171 0.31 1.14 -13.39
CA TRP A 171 0.89 1.90 -12.27
C TRP A 171 1.44 0.96 -11.20
N CYS A 172 2.48 1.40 -10.50
CA CYS A 172 3.22 0.52 -9.58
C CYS A 172 2.39 0.03 -8.40
N ASP A 173 1.42 0.82 -7.91
CA ASP A 173 0.54 0.44 -6.79
C ASP A 173 -0.29 -0.81 -7.13
N ALA A 174 -0.63 -1.00 -8.41
CA ALA A 174 -1.36 -2.16 -8.88
C ALA A 174 -0.68 -3.48 -8.51
N LEU A 175 0.65 -3.49 -8.37
CA LEU A 175 1.44 -4.67 -8.03
C LEU A 175 1.24 -5.17 -6.59
N PHE A 176 0.63 -4.36 -5.72
CA PHE A 176 0.11 -4.82 -4.43
C PHE A 176 -1.36 -5.25 -4.53
N MET A 177 -2.13 -4.57 -5.37
CA MET A 177 -3.59 -4.72 -5.39
C MET A 177 -4.02 -6.05 -6.02
N ALA A 178 -3.57 -6.32 -7.25
CA ALA A 178 -4.02 -7.47 -8.04
C ALA A 178 -3.14 -8.73 -7.91
N PRO A 179 -1.82 -8.70 -8.16
CA PRO A 179 -0.98 -9.90 -8.26
C PRO A 179 -1.11 -10.87 -7.06
N PRO A 180 -1.19 -10.40 -5.79
CA PRO A 180 -1.38 -11.31 -4.67
C PRO A 180 -2.71 -12.07 -4.69
N VAL A 181 -3.76 -11.52 -5.32
CA VAL A 181 -5.06 -12.21 -5.48
C VAL A 181 -4.91 -13.37 -6.46
N TRP A 182 -4.26 -13.13 -7.59
CA TRP A 182 -4.00 -14.15 -8.60
C TRP A 182 -3.14 -15.30 -8.05
N ALA A 183 -2.05 -14.96 -7.36
CA ALA A 183 -1.16 -15.96 -6.76
C ALA A 183 -1.87 -16.80 -5.68
N ARG A 184 -2.73 -16.19 -4.85
CA ARG A 184 -3.53 -16.90 -3.85
C ARG A 184 -4.66 -17.73 -4.48
N LEU A 185 -5.25 -17.27 -5.58
CA LEU A 185 -6.24 -18.08 -6.29
C LEU A 185 -5.61 -19.34 -6.90
N TYR A 186 -4.36 -19.24 -7.38
CA TYR A 186 -3.59 -20.43 -7.71
C TYR A 186 -3.46 -21.38 -6.50
N GLN A 187 -3.07 -20.90 -5.33
CA GLN A 187 -2.97 -21.74 -4.13
C GLN A 187 -4.31 -22.41 -3.76
N ALA A 188 -5.41 -21.68 -3.93
CA ALA A 188 -6.75 -22.18 -3.60
C ALA A 188 -7.27 -23.23 -4.58
N THR A 189 -6.86 -23.16 -5.85
CA THR A 189 -7.44 -23.97 -6.94
C THR A 189 -6.50 -24.98 -7.57
N GLY A 190 -5.17 -24.80 -7.41
CA GLY A 190 -4.14 -25.53 -8.12
C GLY A 190 -4.00 -25.17 -9.61
N SER A 191 -4.82 -24.24 -10.13
CA SER A 191 -4.79 -23.85 -11.56
C SER A 191 -3.64 -22.91 -11.87
N LYS A 192 -2.62 -23.44 -12.55
CA LYS A 192 -1.40 -22.71 -12.92
C LYS A 192 -1.68 -21.49 -13.82
N SER A 193 -2.79 -21.49 -14.58
CA SER A 193 -3.16 -20.40 -15.47
C SER A 193 -3.28 -19.05 -14.76
N TYR A 194 -3.73 -19.02 -13.49
CA TYR A 194 -3.79 -17.79 -12.72
C TYR A 194 -2.41 -17.23 -12.42
N LEU A 195 -1.47 -18.11 -12.11
CA LEU A 195 -0.09 -17.71 -11.83
C LEU A 195 0.64 -17.29 -13.10
N ASP A 196 0.39 -17.98 -14.23
CA ASP A 196 0.98 -17.65 -15.52
C ASP A 196 0.48 -16.29 -16.03
N TYR A 197 -0.82 -15.98 -15.88
CA TYR A 197 -1.37 -14.66 -16.18
C TYR A 197 -0.74 -13.57 -15.32
N MET A 198 -0.66 -13.79 -14.01
CA MET A 198 -0.04 -12.84 -13.07
C MET A 198 1.43 -12.60 -13.40
N ASP A 199 2.18 -13.65 -13.70
CA ASP A 199 3.59 -13.55 -14.08
C ASP A 199 3.78 -12.71 -15.35
N HIS A 200 2.99 -12.97 -16.37
CA HIS A 200 3.01 -12.22 -17.62
C HIS A 200 2.78 -10.72 -17.39
N GLU A 201 1.70 -10.35 -16.73
CA GLU A 201 1.34 -8.95 -16.46
C GLU A 201 2.32 -8.24 -15.51
N TRP A 202 2.85 -8.96 -14.52
CA TRP A 202 3.87 -8.43 -13.62
C TRP A 202 5.10 -7.95 -14.42
N TRP A 203 5.59 -8.77 -15.34
CA TRP A 203 6.80 -8.43 -16.07
C TRP A 203 6.57 -7.40 -17.17
N ILE A 204 5.40 -7.32 -17.78
CA ILE A 204 5.04 -6.20 -18.67
C ILE A 204 5.11 -4.89 -17.90
N THR A 205 4.46 -4.82 -16.72
CA THR A 205 4.50 -3.62 -15.84
C THR A 205 5.92 -3.29 -15.42
N SER A 206 6.68 -4.29 -14.97
CA SER A 206 8.08 -4.11 -14.54
C SER A 206 8.99 -3.60 -15.64
N ASN A 207 8.84 -4.10 -16.87
CA ASN A 207 9.63 -3.64 -18.01
C ASN A 207 9.43 -2.16 -18.32
N VAL A 208 8.24 -1.61 -17.99
CA VAL A 208 7.95 -0.19 -18.22
C VAL A 208 8.37 0.66 -17.02
N LEU A 209 8.13 0.20 -15.78
CA LEU A 209 8.18 1.06 -14.60
C LEU A 209 9.39 0.84 -13.69
N TYR A 210 10.06 -0.31 -13.78
CA TYR A 210 11.24 -0.59 -12.95
C TYR A 210 12.49 0.08 -13.51
N ASP A 211 13.16 0.89 -12.68
CA ASP A 211 14.45 1.47 -13.01
C ASP A 211 15.58 0.54 -12.54
N PRO A 212 16.34 -0.08 -13.48
CA PRO A 212 17.38 -1.05 -13.13
C PRO A 212 18.64 -0.43 -12.54
N GLN A 213 18.80 0.90 -12.56
CA GLN A 213 19.93 1.61 -11.94
C GLN A 213 19.64 1.98 -10.50
N GLU A 214 18.41 2.44 -10.24
CA GLU A 214 17.98 2.85 -8.91
C GLU A 214 17.31 1.70 -8.14
N HIS A 215 16.94 0.61 -8.81
CA HIS A 215 16.21 -0.52 -8.24
C HIS A 215 14.91 -0.08 -7.56
N LEU A 216 14.21 0.88 -8.15
CA LEU A 216 12.96 1.48 -7.70
C LEU A 216 11.96 1.56 -8.85
N TYR A 217 10.68 1.68 -8.51
CA TYR A 217 9.61 1.84 -9.48
C TYR A 217 9.18 3.29 -9.62
N PHE A 218 9.07 3.76 -10.86
CA PHE A 218 8.26 4.94 -11.16
C PHE A 218 6.78 4.65 -10.87
N ARG A 219 6.02 5.68 -10.50
CA ARG A 219 4.59 5.51 -10.21
C ARG A 219 3.81 4.99 -11.43
N ASP A 220 4.03 5.60 -12.58
CA ASP A 220 3.52 5.19 -13.91
C ASP A 220 4.39 5.81 -15.01
N ALA A 221 4.07 5.52 -16.28
CA ALA A 221 4.86 5.98 -17.42
C ALA A 221 4.97 7.53 -17.51
N THR A 222 4.04 8.29 -16.95
CA THR A 222 4.13 9.77 -16.92
C THR A 222 5.21 10.29 -15.97
N TYR A 223 5.81 9.42 -15.15
CA TYR A 223 6.87 9.77 -14.18
C TYR A 223 8.28 9.42 -14.67
N LEU A 224 8.44 8.72 -15.78
CA LEU A 224 9.75 8.26 -16.28
C LEU A 224 10.80 9.37 -16.47
N HIS A 225 10.32 10.60 -16.72
CA HIS A 225 11.19 11.76 -16.93
C HIS A 225 11.01 12.87 -15.90
N LYS A 226 10.25 12.61 -14.81
CA LYS A 226 10.08 13.58 -13.74
C LYS A 226 11.25 13.49 -12.75
N THR A 227 11.63 14.66 -12.23
CA THR A 227 12.68 14.79 -11.24
C THR A 227 12.17 15.46 -9.98
N GLU A 228 12.84 15.20 -8.88
CA GLU A 228 12.73 15.91 -7.60
C GLU A 228 13.39 17.31 -7.70
N ALA A 229 13.21 18.13 -6.68
CA ALA A 229 13.81 19.47 -6.61
C ALA A 229 15.36 19.46 -6.70
N ASN A 230 15.99 18.41 -6.21
CA ASN A 230 17.45 18.22 -6.29
C ASN A 230 17.94 17.69 -7.66
N GLY A 231 17.06 17.55 -8.65
CA GLY A 231 17.35 17.06 -10.00
C GLY A 231 17.46 15.53 -10.15
N LYS A 232 17.30 14.76 -9.07
CA LYS A 232 17.27 13.29 -9.14
C LYS A 232 15.92 12.78 -9.64
N LYS A 233 15.88 11.55 -10.17
CA LYS A 233 14.65 10.88 -10.59
C LYS A 233 13.63 10.84 -9.45
N LEU A 234 12.36 11.03 -9.78
CA LEU A 234 11.29 11.05 -8.80
C LEU A 234 10.78 9.63 -8.52
N PHE A 235 11.06 9.15 -7.29
CA PHE A 235 10.53 7.88 -6.80
C PHE A 235 9.74 8.09 -5.52
N TRP A 236 8.47 7.73 -5.58
CA TRP A 236 7.55 7.90 -4.47
C TRP A 236 7.65 6.74 -3.46
N SER A 237 7.81 7.08 -2.19
CA SER A 237 7.99 6.12 -1.10
C SER A 237 6.84 5.12 -1.01
N ARG A 238 5.58 5.57 -0.91
CA ARG A 238 4.43 4.69 -0.82
C ARG A 238 4.24 3.83 -2.07
N GLY A 239 4.50 4.38 -3.27
CA GLY A 239 4.46 3.59 -4.51
C GLY A 239 5.42 2.41 -4.47
N ASN A 240 6.66 2.63 -4.05
CA ASN A 240 7.65 1.58 -3.87
C ASN A 240 7.33 0.66 -2.68
N GLY A 241 6.67 1.18 -1.65
CA GLY A 241 6.14 0.39 -0.54
C GLY A 241 5.09 -0.62 -1.01
N TRP A 242 4.17 -0.20 -1.87
CA TRP A 242 3.21 -1.10 -2.49
C TRP A 242 3.89 -2.24 -3.25
N VAL A 243 4.87 -1.93 -4.10
CA VAL A 243 5.59 -2.96 -4.88
C VAL A 243 6.31 -3.95 -3.96
N MET A 244 7.03 -3.46 -2.95
CA MET A 244 7.72 -4.33 -1.98
C MET A 244 6.73 -5.22 -1.22
N GLY A 245 5.59 -4.68 -0.79
CA GLY A 245 4.51 -5.44 -0.17
C GLY A 245 3.91 -6.48 -1.12
N GLY A 246 3.71 -6.12 -2.38
CA GLY A 246 3.24 -7.01 -3.43
C GLY A 246 4.20 -8.17 -3.69
N LEU A 247 5.51 -7.87 -3.81
CA LEU A 247 6.56 -8.89 -3.97
C LEU A 247 6.56 -9.91 -2.82
N ALA A 248 6.50 -9.44 -1.57
CA ALA A 248 6.43 -10.31 -0.41
C ALA A 248 5.20 -11.24 -0.49
N ARG A 249 4.02 -10.68 -0.77
CA ARG A 249 2.75 -11.42 -0.81
C ARG A 249 2.65 -12.38 -2.01
N VAL A 250 3.22 -12.03 -3.15
CA VAL A 250 3.31 -12.92 -4.32
C VAL A 250 4.28 -14.07 -4.06
N LEU A 251 5.47 -13.78 -3.54
CA LEU A 251 6.48 -14.79 -3.22
C LEU A 251 6.02 -15.76 -2.12
N GLU A 252 5.20 -15.29 -1.17
CA GLU A 252 4.57 -16.15 -0.16
C GLU A 252 3.64 -17.21 -0.79
N ALA A 253 2.91 -16.83 -1.84
CA ALA A 253 1.92 -17.67 -2.51
C ALA A 253 2.49 -18.49 -3.68
N MET A 254 3.57 -18.03 -4.30
CA MET A 254 4.19 -18.65 -5.47
C MET A 254 4.97 -19.92 -5.07
N PRO A 255 4.79 -21.07 -5.77
CA PRO A 255 5.53 -22.29 -5.45
C PRO A 255 7.04 -22.14 -5.67
N GLU A 256 7.82 -22.90 -4.92
CA GLU A 256 9.29 -22.81 -4.96
C GLU A 256 9.89 -23.16 -6.33
N ASP A 257 9.25 -24.07 -7.05
CA ASP A 257 9.65 -24.56 -8.37
C ASP A 257 9.05 -23.77 -9.54
N TYR A 258 8.35 -22.66 -9.28
CA TYR A 258 7.80 -21.85 -10.37
C TYR A 258 8.92 -21.24 -11.22
N PRO A 259 8.88 -21.35 -12.55
CA PRO A 259 10.04 -21.05 -13.42
C PRO A 259 10.65 -19.65 -13.27
N THR A 260 9.81 -18.63 -13.03
CA THR A 260 10.25 -17.25 -12.91
C THR A 260 10.45 -16.78 -11.46
N ARG A 261 10.20 -17.64 -10.46
CA ARG A 261 10.31 -17.29 -9.04
C ARG A 261 11.64 -16.61 -8.69
N GLN A 262 12.74 -17.10 -9.27
CA GLN A 262 14.07 -16.54 -9.01
C GLN A 262 14.19 -15.07 -9.47
N LYS A 263 13.51 -14.67 -10.56
CA LYS A 263 13.48 -13.28 -11.01
C LYS A 263 12.78 -12.37 -10.01
N TYR A 264 11.68 -12.84 -9.37
CA TYR A 264 11.00 -12.11 -8.30
C TYR A 264 11.89 -11.95 -7.07
N ILE A 265 12.60 -13.01 -6.67
CA ILE A 265 13.54 -12.97 -5.54
C ILE A 265 14.67 -11.98 -5.82
N GLU A 266 15.21 -11.96 -7.04
CA GLU A 266 16.26 -11.02 -7.41
C GLU A 266 15.77 -9.58 -7.37
N GLN A 267 14.64 -9.28 -8.02
CA GLN A 267 14.02 -7.94 -7.97
C GLN A 267 13.72 -7.51 -6.53
N TYR A 268 13.16 -8.40 -5.72
CA TYR A 268 12.90 -8.15 -4.31
C TYR A 268 14.19 -7.79 -3.54
N ARG A 269 15.28 -8.54 -3.74
CA ARG A 269 16.57 -8.29 -3.09
C ARG A 269 17.19 -6.96 -3.52
N GLN A 270 17.14 -6.64 -4.79
CA GLN A 270 17.62 -5.37 -5.34
C GLN A 270 16.87 -4.19 -4.71
N MET A 271 15.55 -4.24 -4.69
CA MET A 271 14.72 -3.22 -4.06
C MET A 271 14.97 -3.13 -2.55
N ALA A 272 15.07 -4.27 -1.85
CA ALA A 272 15.32 -4.32 -0.41
C ALA A 272 16.66 -3.66 -0.04
N GLU A 273 17.71 -3.92 -0.82
CA GLU A 273 19.01 -3.28 -0.63
C GLU A 273 18.95 -1.78 -0.83
N ARG A 274 18.30 -1.35 -1.93
CA ARG A 274 18.15 0.06 -2.24
C ARG A 274 17.35 0.80 -1.18
N VAL A 275 16.20 0.26 -0.80
CA VAL A 275 15.33 0.84 0.22
C VAL A 275 16.03 0.93 1.58
N ALA A 276 16.74 -0.12 2.01
CA ALA A 276 17.49 -0.09 3.27
C ALA A 276 18.53 1.04 3.30
N GLY A 277 19.21 1.28 2.18
CA GLY A 277 20.18 2.37 2.04
C GLY A 277 19.59 3.78 2.03
N LEU A 278 18.27 3.91 1.89
CA LEU A 278 17.55 5.19 1.87
C LEU A 278 16.84 5.50 3.20
N GLN A 279 17.00 4.65 4.23
CA GLN A 279 16.38 4.88 5.53
C GLN A 279 16.89 6.13 6.21
N GLY A 280 16.00 7.01 6.65
CA GLY A 280 16.32 8.23 7.39
C GLY A 280 16.91 7.96 8.79
N THR A 281 17.48 9.01 9.39
CA THR A 281 18.09 8.93 10.73
C THR A 281 17.07 8.62 11.83
N ASP A 282 15.80 8.96 11.63
CA ASP A 282 14.67 8.64 12.50
C ASP A 282 14.07 7.22 12.26
N GLY A 283 14.67 6.45 11.35
CA GLY A 283 14.22 5.10 11.02
C GLY A 283 13.17 5.02 9.94
N LEU A 284 12.66 6.14 9.41
CA LEU A 284 11.59 6.19 8.43
C LEU A 284 12.06 6.78 7.09
N TRP A 285 11.25 6.60 6.07
CA TRP A 285 11.51 7.12 4.73
C TRP A 285 10.64 8.36 4.48
N ARG A 286 11.16 9.25 3.65
CA ARG A 286 10.44 10.44 3.22
C ARG A 286 9.59 10.15 1.99
N SER A 287 8.62 11.01 1.71
CA SER A 287 7.69 10.88 0.60
C SER A 287 8.40 10.73 -0.75
N GLY A 288 9.42 11.57 -1.02
CA GLY A 288 10.36 11.42 -2.13
C GLY A 288 11.62 10.68 -1.66
N LEU A 289 11.91 9.53 -2.28
CA LEU A 289 12.99 8.64 -1.83
C LEU A 289 14.38 9.18 -2.10
N LEU A 290 14.58 9.91 -3.21
CA LEU A 290 15.89 10.42 -3.61
C LEU A 290 16.13 11.90 -3.25
N ASP A 291 15.10 12.56 -2.69
CA ASP A 291 15.19 13.93 -2.16
C ASP A 291 14.56 14.06 -0.78
N PRO A 292 15.07 13.29 0.22
CA PRO A 292 14.48 13.32 1.56
C PRO A 292 14.52 14.71 2.23
N GLY A 293 15.44 15.57 1.80
CA GLY A 293 15.55 16.94 2.32
C GLY A 293 14.40 17.87 1.94
N ALA A 294 13.68 17.55 0.86
CA ALA A 294 12.51 18.32 0.44
C ALA A 294 11.24 18.06 1.29
N TYR A 295 11.26 17.00 2.13
CA TYR A 295 10.07 16.55 2.89
C TYR A 295 10.38 16.52 4.39
N ALA A 296 9.82 17.47 5.15
CA ALA A 296 10.09 17.61 6.57
C ALA A 296 9.59 16.40 7.40
N LEU A 297 8.44 15.84 7.03
CA LEU A 297 7.84 14.71 7.75
C LEU A 297 8.22 13.37 7.09
N PRO A 298 8.38 12.30 7.91
CA PRO A 298 8.46 10.95 7.37
C PRO A 298 7.10 10.51 6.80
N GLU A 299 7.12 9.65 5.78
CA GLU A 299 5.91 9.08 5.20
C GLU A 299 5.68 7.68 5.79
N VAL A 300 4.71 7.58 6.71
CA VAL A 300 4.52 6.38 7.55
C VAL A 300 3.96 5.20 6.76
N SER A 301 3.09 5.40 5.76
CA SER A 301 2.52 4.28 5.02
C SER A 301 3.57 3.53 4.17
N GLY A 302 4.39 4.24 3.41
CA GLY A 302 5.50 3.64 2.65
C GLY A 302 6.53 3.02 3.59
N SER A 303 6.86 3.71 4.69
CA SER A 303 7.77 3.19 5.72
C SER A 303 7.27 1.89 6.34
N ALA A 304 5.96 1.78 6.62
CA ALA A 304 5.38 0.57 7.19
C ALA A 304 5.44 -0.61 6.20
N PHE A 305 5.18 -0.38 4.90
CA PHE A 305 5.37 -1.41 3.88
C PHE A 305 6.83 -1.85 3.74
N PHE A 306 7.78 -0.93 3.84
CA PHE A 306 9.20 -1.30 3.81
C PHE A 306 9.58 -2.13 5.04
N VAL A 307 9.14 -1.74 6.23
CA VAL A 307 9.38 -2.51 7.46
C VAL A 307 8.73 -3.89 7.36
N TYR A 308 7.48 -3.98 6.90
CA TYR A 308 6.78 -5.24 6.63
C TYR A 308 7.61 -6.15 5.71
N SER A 309 7.95 -5.63 4.54
CA SER A 309 8.61 -6.43 3.51
C SER A 309 10.00 -6.90 3.95
N LEU A 310 10.79 -6.00 4.58
CA LEU A 310 12.12 -6.36 5.08
C LEU A 310 12.04 -7.41 6.21
N ALA A 311 11.07 -7.29 7.12
CA ALA A 311 10.84 -8.27 8.18
C ALA A 311 10.45 -9.63 7.59
N TRP A 312 9.51 -9.65 6.65
CA TRP A 312 9.10 -10.83 5.91
C TRP A 312 10.28 -11.53 5.21
N GLY A 313 11.12 -10.76 4.54
CA GLY A 313 12.28 -11.32 3.83
C GLY A 313 13.33 -11.94 4.75
N ILE A 314 13.51 -11.40 5.96
CA ILE A 314 14.36 -11.99 6.98
C ILE A 314 13.75 -13.33 7.45
N ASP A 315 12.45 -13.36 7.74
CA ASP A 315 11.75 -14.54 8.23
C ASP A 315 11.78 -15.69 7.21
N HIS A 316 11.69 -15.36 5.92
CA HIS A 316 11.73 -16.32 4.81
C HIS A 316 13.15 -16.65 4.31
N GLY A 317 14.21 -16.14 4.96
CA GLY A 317 15.60 -16.42 4.60
C GLY A 317 16.03 -15.83 3.24
N LEU A 318 15.28 -14.87 2.70
CA LEU A 318 15.64 -14.17 1.47
C LEU A 318 16.60 -13.01 1.72
N LEU A 319 16.59 -12.44 2.92
CA LEU A 319 17.47 -11.35 3.35
C LEU A 319 18.34 -11.76 4.52
N ASP A 320 19.58 -11.29 4.53
CA ASP A 320 20.52 -11.52 5.63
C ASP A 320 20.02 -10.82 6.91
N ARG A 321 19.78 -11.62 7.96
CA ARG A 321 19.28 -11.12 9.24
C ARG A 321 20.21 -10.10 9.86
N SER A 322 21.53 -10.30 9.78
CA SER A 322 22.50 -9.41 10.39
C SER A 322 22.53 -8.02 9.74
N LYS A 323 22.30 -7.97 8.43
CA LYS A 323 22.24 -6.73 7.65
C LYS A 323 20.91 -5.98 7.83
N TYR A 324 19.79 -6.69 7.77
CA TYR A 324 18.48 -6.04 7.67
C TYR A 324 17.70 -5.91 8.99
N LEU A 325 18.00 -6.74 10.01
CA LEU A 325 17.31 -6.63 11.30
C LEU A 325 17.48 -5.25 11.97
N PRO A 326 18.68 -4.63 11.97
CA PRO A 326 18.82 -3.27 12.50
C PRO A 326 17.95 -2.23 11.78
N VAL A 327 17.77 -2.37 10.45
CA VAL A 327 16.92 -1.49 9.63
C VAL A 327 15.46 -1.66 10.07
N VAL A 328 14.99 -2.91 10.20
CA VAL A 328 13.62 -3.23 10.66
C VAL A 328 13.39 -2.71 12.08
N GLN A 329 14.33 -2.92 13.01
CA GLN A 329 14.21 -2.44 14.39
C GLN A 329 14.10 -0.92 14.48
N LYS A 330 14.94 -0.23 13.73
CA LYS A 330 14.94 1.24 13.66
C LYS A 330 13.65 1.75 12.99
N GLY A 331 13.19 1.09 11.92
CA GLY A 331 11.93 1.40 11.25
C GLY A 331 10.72 1.21 12.18
N TRP A 332 10.66 0.11 12.91
CA TRP A 332 9.58 -0.14 13.87
C TRP A 332 9.54 0.93 14.98
N ALA A 333 10.69 1.28 15.56
CA ALA A 333 10.77 2.34 16.55
C ALA A 333 10.28 3.68 15.98
N GLY A 334 10.64 3.99 14.72
CA GLY A 334 10.16 5.17 14.02
C GLY A 334 8.65 5.14 13.82
N LEU A 335 8.05 4.03 13.39
CA LEU A 335 6.59 3.90 13.24
C LEU A 335 5.86 4.15 14.56
N LEU A 336 6.34 3.58 15.67
CA LEU A 336 5.74 3.74 16.99
C LEU A 336 5.78 5.19 17.49
N SER A 337 6.77 5.98 17.08
CA SER A 337 6.88 7.41 17.47
C SER A 337 5.81 8.29 16.84
N HIS A 338 5.00 7.76 15.91
CA HIS A 338 3.89 8.46 15.28
C HIS A 338 2.50 7.92 15.69
N VAL A 339 2.44 7.07 16.72
CA VAL A 339 1.18 6.61 17.30
C VAL A 339 0.75 7.58 18.39
N TYR A 340 -0.49 8.03 18.36
CA TYR A 340 -1.11 8.92 19.35
C TYR A 340 -1.76 8.13 20.49
N GLU A 341 -2.05 8.81 21.61
CA GLU A 341 -2.63 8.17 22.80
C GLU A 341 -4.03 7.58 22.56
N ASP A 342 -4.78 8.11 21.61
CA ASP A 342 -6.09 7.55 21.21
C ASP A 342 -5.96 6.28 20.34
N GLY A 343 -4.80 5.99 19.78
CA GLY A 343 -4.54 4.87 18.87
C GLY A 343 -4.34 5.29 17.41
N ARG A 344 -4.54 6.55 17.06
CA ARG A 344 -4.28 7.11 15.74
C ARG A 344 -2.83 6.88 15.33
N LEU A 345 -2.61 6.44 14.09
CA LEU A 345 -1.29 6.40 13.46
C LEU A 345 -1.15 7.59 12.51
N GLY A 346 -0.27 8.52 12.84
CA GLY A 346 -0.07 9.76 12.07
C GLY A 346 0.95 9.66 10.93
N CYS A 347 1.25 10.81 10.34
CA CYS A 347 2.22 10.98 9.25
C CYS A 347 1.95 10.08 8.02
N ILE A 348 0.71 9.73 7.76
CA ILE A 348 0.30 9.01 6.55
C ILE A 348 -0.10 10.06 5.51
N GLN A 349 0.59 10.06 4.38
CA GLN A 349 0.26 10.93 3.25
C GLN A 349 -1.16 10.62 2.73
N PRO A 350 -2.02 11.63 2.48
CA PRO A 350 -3.32 11.45 1.82
C PRO A 350 -3.23 10.71 0.49
N ILE A 351 -4.38 10.26 -0.03
CA ILE A 351 -4.45 9.66 -1.36
C ILE A 351 -3.77 10.58 -2.39
N GLY A 352 -2.90 10.00 -3.19
CA GLY A 352 -2.13 10.70 -4.20
C GLY A 352 -1.28 9.73 -5.01
N GLY A 353 -0.63 10.21 -6.08
CA GLY A 353 0.22 9.43 -6.97
C GLY A 353 1.67 9.94 -7.04
N ALA A 354 2.09 10.80 -6.10
CA ALA A 354 3.42 11.42 -6.08
C ALA A 354 3.82 11.80 -4.65
N PRO A 355 5.09 12.08 -4.40
CA PRO A 355 5.54 12.71 -3.17
C PRO A 355 4.75 13.99 -2.88
N GLY A 356 4.43 14.23 -1.61
CA GLY A 356 3.65 15.40 -1.20
C GLY A 356 3.84 15.75 0.26
N VAL A 357 3.25 16.89 0.65
CA VAL A 357 3.24 17.40 2.02
C VAL A 357 1.92 17.06 2.70
N PHE A 358 1.95 16.86 4.00
CA PHE A 358 0.79 16.50 4.81
C PHE A 358 1.03 16.92 6.26
N LYS A 359 0.02 16.74 7.13
CA LYS A 359 0.12 17.11 8.54
C LYS A 359 0.60 15.94 9.40
N PRO A 360 1.24 16.18 10.57
CA PRO A 360 1.69 15.11 11.47
C PRO A 360 0.58 14.14 11.90
N ALA A 361 -0.64 14.63 12.08
CA ALA A 361 -1.79 13.82 12.49
C ALA A 361 -2.63 13.27 11.32
N SER A 362 -2.14 13.37 10.08
CA SER A 362 -2.79 12.73 8.92
C SER A 362 -2.77 11.20 9.09
N SER A 363 -3.96 10.59 9.10
CA SER A 363 -4.16 9.16 9.29
C SER A 363 -5.10 8.61 8.22
N TYR A 364 -4.69 7.53 7.55
CA TYR A 364 -5.43 6.90 6.48
C TYR A 364 -5.37 5.38 6.60
N VAL A 365 -6.49 4.71 6.33
CA VAL A 365 -6.71 3.27 6.51
C VAL A 365 -5.61 2.39 5.90
N TYR A 366 -5.13 2.70 4.70
CA TYR A 366 -4.11 1.90 4.03
C TYR A 366 -2.74 1.92 4.74
N GLY A 367 -2.39 3.03 5.40
CA GLY A 367 -1.17 3.11 6.20
C GLY A 367 -1.29 2.32 7.50
N VAL A 368 -2.48 2.28 8.10
CA VAL A 368 -2.75 1.42 9.25
C VAL A 368 -2.69 -0.06 8.86
N GLY A 369 -3.23 -0.43 7.68
CA GLY A 369 -3.07 -1.78 7.15
C GLY A 369 -1.61 -2.21 7.03
N ALA A 370 -0.77 -1.35 6.45
CA ALA A 370 0.67 -1.58 6.34
C ALA A 370 1.37 -1.71 7.71
N PHE A 371 0.97 -0.90 8.70
CA PHE A 371 1.49 -0.98 10.07
C PHE A 371 1.17 -2.32 10.73
N LEU A 372 -0.05 -2.82 10.57
CA LEU A 372 -0.47 -4.11 11.13
C LEU A 372 0.24 -5.28 10.45
N LEU A 373 0.44 -5.23 9.13
CA LEU A 373 1.28 -6.18 8.40
C LEU A 373 2.72 -6.19 8.96
N ALA A 374 3.32 -5.00 9.16
CA ALA A 374 4.66 -4.88 9.72
C ALA A 374 4.73 -5.46 11.15
N GLY A 375 3.77 -5.13 12.01
CA GLY A 375 3.70 -5.64 13.37
C GLY A 375 3.61 -7.15 13.43
N SER A 376 2.82 -7.77 12.54
CA SER A 376 2.68 -9.23 12.45
C SER A 376 4.01 -9.91 12.12
N GLU A 377 4.75 -9.42 11.11
CA GLU A 377 6.05 -10.01 10.76
C GLU A 377 7.12 -9.77 11.83
N ILE A 378 7.09 -8.62 12.50
CA ILE A 378 8.00 -8.33 13.62
C ILE A 378 7.71 -9.26 14.80
N ASP A 379 6.45 -9.58 15.08
CA ASP A 379 6.09 -10.54 16.12
C ASP A 379 6.64 -11.95 15.81
N ARG A 380 6.55 -12.41 14.54
CA ARG A 380 7.16 -13.66 14.08
C ARG A 380 8.67 -13.67 14.29
N LEU A 381 9.35 -12.59 13.88
CA LEU A 381 10.79 -12.42 14.07
C LEU A 381 11.20 -12.43 15.55
N ALA A 382 10.39 -11.81 16.42
CA ALA A 382 10.65 -11.75 17.87
C ALA A 382 10.49 -13.10 18.55
N GLN A 383 9.61 -13.97 18.02
CA GLN A 383 9.42 -15.34 18.52
C GLN A 383 10.50 -16.32 18.03
N GLY A 384 11.39 -15.91 17.12
CA GLY A 384 12.36 -16.80 16.50
C GLY A 384 11.74 -17.92 15.65
N LYS A 385 10.46 -17.76 15.28
CA LYS A 385 9.77 -18.66 14.37
C LYS A 385 10.22 -18.33 12.96
N THR A 386 11.18 -19.09 12.45
CA THR A 386 11.42 -19.12 11.01
C THR A 386 10.17 -19.70 10.34
N ALA A 387 9.70 -19.09 9.27
CA ALA A 387 8.58 -19.65 8.51
C ALA A 387 8.92 -21.11 8.16
N VAL A 388 8.18 -22.04 8.75
CA VAL A 388 8.36 -23.46 8.43
C VAL A 388 7.97 -23.62 6.98
N ARG A 389 8.94 -23.94 6.14
CA ARG A 389 8.70 -24.27 4.74
C ARG A 389 7.70 -25.43 4.72
N HIS A 390 6.46 -25.15 4.41
CA HIS A 390 5.47 -26.18 4.15
C HIS A 390 5.75 -26.79 2.78
N ALA A 391 6.77 -27.62 2.69
CA ALA A 391 6.83 -28.65 1.68
C ALA A 391 5.75 -29.68 2.02
N LYS A 392 4.50 -29.41 1.66
CA LYS A 392 3.50 -30.46 1.53
C LYS A 392 3.64 -31.04 0.13
N THR A 393 4.36 -32.15 0.06
CA THR A 393 4.19 -33.17 -0.97
C THR A 393 2.70 -33.50 -1.12
N HIS A 394 2.15 -33.28 -2.28
CA HIS A 394 0.97 -33.95 -2.80
C HIS A 394 1.32 -34.64 -4.12
#